data_eff49b669de4472875634b33552a3b3e
#
_entry.id   eff49b669de4472875634b33552a3b3e
#
_cell.length_a   1.000
_cell.length_b   1.000
_cell.length_c   1.000
_cell.angle_alpha   90.00
_cell.angle_beta   90.00
_cell.angle_gamma   90.00
#
_symmetry.space_group_name_H-M   'P 1'
#
loop_
_entity.id
_entity.type
_entity.pdbx_description
1 polymer ?
#
loop_
_entity_poly.entity_id
_entity_poly.type
_entity_poly.pdbx_seq_one_letter_code
_entity_poly.pdbx_strand_id
1 'polypeptide(L)'
;HKWTVEENFVYNGWAAPFQGIALCNNTLSDFENLDFSTFKLTEETKNEYIAELRALRVWNYMFLIDFFRHVPIVTDIEEVKAQSTPLEVFNFMESELLAILPDLPKNRGVSRFDQAGVASILVRLYLNAEKWIGISKYDECEQMAQAILDGKYGEYSIDPDYRGPFRSGINGYRSKENIMEF
;
A
#
# COMPACT_ATOMS: atom_id res chain seq x y z
N HIS A 1 13.89 -8.96 -28.59
CA HIS A 1 14.44 -8.53 -27.32
C HIS A 1 14.31 -9.66 -26.30
N LYS A 2 15.43 -10.07 -25.70
CA LYS A 2 15.40 -10.98 -24.53
C LYS A 2 15.75 -10.13 -23.31
N TRP A 3 14.83 -10.08 -22.35
CA TRP A 3 15.08 -9.47 -21.05
C TRP A 3 16.03 -10.36 -20.24
N THR A 4 17.06 -9.76 -19.68
CA THR A 4 17.99 -10.45 -18.77
C THR A 4 18.01 -9.75 -17.42
N VAL A 5 18.47 -10.44 -16.39
CA VAL A 5 18.62 -9.87 -15.03
C VAL A 5 19.63 -8.71 -14.96
N GLU A 6 20.49 -8.58 -15.98
CA GLU A 6 21.49 -7.52 -16.08
C GLU A 6 20.93 -6.21 -16.66
N GLU A 7 19.71 -6.25 -17.22
CA GLU A 7 19.05 -5.01 -17.69
C GLU A 7 18.74 -4.12 -16.50
N ASN A 8 19.24 -2.89 -16.52
CA ASN A 8 19.06 -1.91 -15.44
C ASN A 8 17.59 -1.74 -15.02
N PHE A 9 16.69 -1.83 -15.95
CA PHE A 9 15.26 -1.69 -15.72
C PHE A 9 14.69 -2.91 -14.96
N VAL A 10 15.12 -4.15 -15.27
CA VAL A 10 14.74 -5.36 -14.51
C VAL A 10 15.35 -5.33 -13.12
N TYR A 11 16.65 -4.99 -13.03
CA TYR A 11 17.34 -4.85 -11.75
C TYR A 11 16.67 -3.80 -10.85
N ASN A 12 16.41 -2.62 -11.38
CA ASN A 12 15.79 -1.54 -10.61
C ASN A 12 14.33 -1.88 -10.20
N GLY A 13 13.58 -2.59 -11.07
CA GLY A 13 12.24 -3.08 -10.74
C GLY A 13 12.23 -4.05 -9.56
N TRP A 14 13.34 -4.76 -9.33
CA TRP A 14 13.55 -5.60 -8.16
C TRP A 14 14.11 -4.83 -6.96
N ALA A 15 15.19 -4.10 -7.16
CA ALA A 15 15.97 -3.49 -6.09
C ALA A 15 15.23 -2.34 -5.39
N ALA A 16 14.58 -1.45 -6.15
CA ALA A 16 13.93 -0.28 -5.57
C ALA A 16 12.78 -0.63 -4.61
N PRO A 17 11.84 -1.56 -4.95
CA PRO A 17 10.83 -1.96 -3.98
C PRO A 17 11.42 -2.62 -2.73
N PHE A 18 12.47 -3.45 -2.86
CA PHE A 18 13.11 -4.05 -1.68
C PHE A 18 13.85 -3.02 -0.81
N GLN A 19 14.42 -1.96 -1.39
CA GLN A 19 14.94 -0.83 -0.62
C GLN A 19 13.83 -0.13 0.17
N GLY A 20 12.66 0.07 -0.44
CA GLY A 20 11.49 0.62 0.24
C GLY A 20 11.01 -0.29 1.39
N ILE A 21 10.95 -1.61 1.16
CA ILE A 21 10.59 -2.59 2.19
C ILE A 21 11.59 -2.57 3.36
N ALA A 22 12.88 -2.56 3.06
CA ALA A 22 13.92 -2.51 4.09
C ALA A 22 13.82 -1.23 4.93
N LEU A 23 13.55 -0.09 4.31
CA LEU A 23 13.36 1.17 5.02
C LEU A 23 12.14 1.10 5.95
N CYS A 24 11.01 0.55 5.46
CA CYS A 24 9.82 0.34 6.29
C CYS A 24 10.12 -0.59 7.48
N ASN A 25 10.80 -1.72 7.26
CA ASN A 25 11.13 -2.67 8.32
C ASN A 25 12.05 -2.06 9.36
N ASN A 26 13.10 -1.32 8.94
CA ASN A 26 14.00 -0.63 9.87
C ASN A 26 13.24 0.36 10.74
N THR A 27 12.39 1.20 10.14
CA THR A 27 11.61 2.19 10.90
C THR A 27 10.60 1.53 11.83
N LEU A 28 9.95 0.43 11.41
CA LEU A 28 9.04 -0.34 12.28
C LEU A 28 9.78 -0.91 13.49
N SER A 29 10.98 -1.49 13.28
CA SER A 29 11.82 -1.99 14.37
C SER A 29 12.27 -0.89 15.32
N ASP A 30 12.64 0.29 14.81
CA ASP A 30 12.96 1.45 15.65
C ASP A 30 11.75 1.86 16.50
N PHE A 31 10.54 1.83 15.94
CA PHE A 31 9.31 2.19 16.66
C PHE A 31 8.92 1.22 17.77
N GLU A 32 9.28 -0.06 17.68
CA GLU A 32 9.07 -1.03 18.77
C GLU A 32 9.82 -0.64 20.04
N ASN A 33 10.99 -0.02 19.89
CA ASN A 33 11.87 0.35 20.99
C ASN A 33 11.72 1.82 21.42
N LEU A 34 10.89 2.61 20.73
CA LEU A 34 10.74 4.04 20.97
C LEU A 34 9.61 4.32 21.98
N ASP A 35 9.92 5.07 23.01
CA ASP A 35 8.90 5.61 23.92
C ASP A 35 8.27 6.88 23.33
N PHE A 36 7.11 6.72 22.70
CA PHE A 36 6.37 7.81 22.08
C PHE A 36 5.89 8.89 23.07
N SER A 37 5.75 8.53 24.36
CA SER A 37 5.35 9.49 25.39
C SER A 37 6.38 10.61 25.57
N THR A 38 7.67 10.33 25.35
CA THR A 38 8.76 11.32 25.38
C THR A 38 8.55 12.45 24.37
N PHE A 39 7.88 12.15 23.24
CA PHE A 39 7.56 13.13 22.19
C PHE A 39 6.16 13.73 22.35
N LYS A 40 5.46 13.45 23.44
CA LYS A 40 4.05 13.85 23.68
C LYS A 40 3.10 13.37 22.60
N LEU A 41 3.39 12.23 22.00
CA LEU A 41 2.52 11.54 21.03
C LEU A 41 1.65 10.51 21.74
N THR A 42 0.44 10.33 21.23
CA THR A 42 -0.50 9.34 21.76
C THR A 42 -0.23 7.96 21.16
N GLU A 43 -0.71 6.90 21.82
CA GLU A 43 -0.69 5.55 21.24
C GLU A 43 -1.47 5.45 19.93
N GLU A 44 -2.55 6.21 19.79
CA GLU A 44 -3.30 6.32 18.54
C GLU A 44 -2.42 6.85 17.40
N THR A 45 -1.67 7.94 17.64
CA THR A 45 -0.73 8.50 16.66
C THR A 45 0.39 7.51 16.33
N LYS A 46 0.87 6.75 17.31
CA LYS A 46 1.84 5.66 17.08
C LYS A 46 1.27 4.60 16.15
N ASN A 47 0.07 4.13 16.42
CA ASN A 47 -0.60 3.11 15.61
C ASN A 47 -0.84 3.61 14.18
N GLU A 48 -1.23 4.88 14.00
CA GLU A 48 -1.32 5.49 12.66
C GLU A 48 -0.01 5.42 11.89
N TYR A 49 1.13 5.79 12.51
CA TYR A 49 2.43 5.76 11.84
C TYR A 49 2.87 4.34 11.50
N ILE A 50 2.63 3.38 12.39
CA ILE A 50 2.89 1.96 12.13
C ILE A 50 2.03 1.48 10.96
N ALA A 51 0.75 1.83 10.95
CA ALA A 51 -0.17 1.46 9.88
C ALA A 51 0.27 2.03 8.52
N GLU A 52 0.70 3.30 8.46
CA GLU A 52 1.23 3.90 7.23
C GLU A 52 2.50 3.20 6.73
N LEU A 53 3.43 2.87 7.61
CA LEU A 53 4.66 2.15 7.24
C LEU A 53 4.35 0.75 6.70
N ARG A 54 3.39 0.05 7.30
CA ARG A 54 2.92 -1.25 6.82
C ARG A 54 2.21 -1.12 5.47
N ALA A 55 1.40 -0.08 5.27
CA ALA A 55 0.78 0.23 3.97
C ALA A 55 1.84 0.49 2.88
N LEU A 56 2.87 1.30 3.17
CA LEU A 56 3.99 1.56 2.27
C LEU A 56 4.77 0.28 1.94
N ARG A 57 4.98 -0.60 2.92
CA ARG A 57 5.59 -1.91 2.69
C ARG A 57 4.78 -2.74 1.71
N VAL A 58 3.47 -2.85 1.92
CA VAL A 58 2.57 -3.57 1.01
C VAL A 58 2.53 -2.93 -0.37
N TRP A 59 2.54 -1.61 -0.46
CA TRP A 59 2.62 -0.89 -1.74
C TRP A 59 3.83 -1.32 -2.56
N ASN A 60 5.00 -1.49 -1.93
CA ASN A 60 6.18 -2.02 -2.61
C ASN A 60 5.99 -3.49 -3.05
N TYR A 61 5.31 -4.31 -2.25
CA TYR A 61 4.98 -5.70 -2.64
C TYR A 61 4.00 -5.77 -3.82
N MET A 62 3.14 -4.77 -4.03
CA MET A 62 2.26 -4.71 -5.21
C MET A 62 3.06 -4.68 -6.52
N PHE A 63 4.18 -3.94 -6.56
CA PHE A 63 5.08 -3.95 -7.72
C PHE A 63 5.80 -5.28 -7.86
N LEU A 64 6.28 -5.84 -6.76
CA LEU A 64 7.03 -7.09 -6.77
C LEU A 64 6.17 -8.28 -7.24
N ILE A 65 4.95 -8.41 -6.74
CA ILE A 65 4.06 -9.49 -7.18
C ILE A 65 3.62 -9.30 -8.63
N ASP A 66 3.43 -8.06 -9.08
CA ASP A 66 3.04 -7.78 -10.47
C ASP A 66 4.17 -8.10 -11.46
N PHE A 67 5.41 -7.77 -11.15
CA PHE A 67 6.54 -8.00 -12.05
C PHE A 67 7.12 -9.40 -11.95
N PHE A 68 7.23 -9.97 -10.74
CA PHE A 68 8.04 -11.18 -10.50
C PHE A 68 7.27 -12.38 -9.97
N ARG A 69 6.07 -12.22 -9.48
CA ARG A 69 5.21 -13.26 -8.87
C ARG A 69 5.80 -13.90 -7.62
N HIS A 70 6.95 -14.59 -7.75
CA HIS A 70 7.63 -15.28 -6.66
C HIS A 70 8.67 -14.35 -6.05
N VAL A 71 8.43 -13.89 -4.84
CA VAL A 71 9.32 -12.97 -4.13
C VAL A 71 9.43 -13.34 -2.66
N PRO A 72 10.58 -13.10 -2.00
CA PRO A 72 10.68 -13.33 -0.56
C PRO A 72 9.80 -12.36 0.23
N ILE A 73 9.13 -12.86 1.26
CA ILE A 73 8.43 -12.02 2.25
C ILE A 73 9.42 -11.68 3.36
N VAL A 74 9.83 -10.41 3.42
CA VAL A 74 10.82 -9.89 4.37
C VAL A 74 10.11 -8.91 5.30
N THR A 75 10.03 -9.26 6.57
CA THR A 75 9.39 -8.46 7.63
C THR A 75 10.37 -7.99 8.70
N ASP A 76 11.59 -8.50 8.65
CA ASP A 76 12.71 -8.15 9.51
C ASP A 76 13.97 -7.88 8.69
N ILE A 77 15.04 -7.43 9.35
CA ILE A 77 16.29 -6.97 8.70
C ILE A 77 17.40 -8.03 8.72
N GLU A 78 17.20 -9.16 9.38
CA GLU A 78 18.31 -10.07 9.68
C GLU A 78 18.32 -11.35 8.82
N GLU A 79 17.23 -11.75 8.19
CA GLU A 79 17.12 -13.02 7.49
C GLU A 79 17.04 -12.92 5.98
N VAL A 80 17.90 -13.68 5.30
CA VAL A 80 17.73 -13.97 3.87
C VAL A 80 16.63 -15.02 3.71
N LYS A 81 15.48 -14.61 3.20
CA LYS A 81 14.32 -15.49 3.01
C LYS A 81 14.32 -16.09 1.60
N ALA A 82 13.86 -17.34 1.50
CA ALA A 82 13.56 -17.95 0.22
C ALA A 82 12.37 -17.23 -0.46
N GLN A 83 12.23 -17.42 -1.77
CA GLN A 83 11.07 -16.92 -2.49
C GLN A 83 9.79 -17.62 -2.01
N SER A 84 8.76 -16.82 -1.76
CA SER A 84 7.41 -17.28 -1.47
C SER A 84 6.62 -17.48 -2.76
N THR A 85 5.58 -18.27 -2.69
CA THR A 85 4.62 -18.43 -3.79
C THR A 85 3.78 -17.16 -3.96
N PRO A 86 3.21 -16.91 -5.14
CA PRO A 86 2.32 -15.77 -5.33
C PRO A 86 1.14 -15.75 -4.35
N LEU A 87 0.62 -16.92 -3.98
CA LEU A 87 -0.47 -17.04 -3.01
C LEU A 87 -0.03 -16.60 -1.60
N GLU A 88 1.16 -17.00 -1.16
CA GLU A 88 1.69 -16.55 0.14
C GLU A 88 1.91 -15.04 0.17
N VAL A 89 2.46 -14.46 -0.90
CA VAL A 89 2.65 -13.01 -1.03
C VAL A 89 1.32 -12.27 -1.04
N PHE A 90 0.32 -12.78 -1.77
CA PHE A 90 -1.02 -12.22 -1.80
C PHE A 90 -1.66 -12.23 -0.41
N ASN A 91 -1.66 -13.37 0.27
CA ASN A 91 -2.23 -13.53 1.61
C ASN A 91 -1.54 -12.63 2.64
N PHE A 92 -0.21 -12.48 2.53
CA PHE A 92 0.54 -11.54 3.35
C PHE A 92 0.04 -10.10 3.13
N MET A 93 -0.06 -9.64 1.88
CA MET A 93 -0.53 -8.28 1.56
C MET A 93 -1.97 -8.05 2.03
N GLU A 94 -2.87 -9.00 1.77
CA GLU A 94 -4.27 -8.93 2.19
C GLU A 94 -4.38 -8.81 3.71
N SER A 95 -3.69 -9.68 4.45
CA SER A 95 -3.73 -9.68 5.92
C SER A 95 -3.15 -8.40 6.52
N GLU A 96 -2.05 -7.89 5.97
CA GLU A 96 -1.46 -6.61 6.40
C GLU A 96 -2.43 -5.45 6.21
N LEU A 97 -3.01 -5.31 5.01
CA LEU A 97 -3.92 -4.21 4.69
C LEU A 97 -5.20 -4.24 5.54
N LEU A 98 -5.79 -5.43 5.72
CA LEU A 98 -7.00 -5.57 6.53
C LEU A 98 -6.73 -5.26 8.02
N ALA A 99 -5.56 -5.65 8.53
CA ALA A 99 -5.19 -5.39 9.91
C ALA A 99 -4.97 -3.91 10.22
N ILE A 100 -4.36 -3.15 9.29
CA ILE A 100 -4.05 -1.72 9.51
C ILE A 100 -5.20 -0.77 9.16
N LEU A 101 -6.18 -1.21 8.39
CA LEU A 101 -7.27 -0.37 7.90
C LEU A 101 -8.00 0.41 9.02
N PRO A 102 -8.34 -0.19 10.18
CA PRO A 102 -9.02 0.53 11.25
C PRO A 102 -8.13 1.55 11.99
N ASP A 103 -6.81 1.39 11.94
CA ASP A 103 -5.86 2.26 12.65
C ASP A 103 -5.56 3.56 11.90
N LEU A 104 -5.98 3.65 10.65
CA LEU A 104 -5.78 4.84 9.82
C LEU A 104 -6.95 5.82 9.92
N PRO A 105 -6.70 7.13 9.86
CA PRO A 105 -7.76 8.14 9.79
C PRO A 105 -8.47 8.09 8.44
N LYS A 106 -9.61 8.79 8.38
CA LYS A 106 -10.32 9.09 7.12
C LYS A 106 -9.97 10.51 6.65
N ASN A 107 -9.98 10.73 5.34
CA ASN A 107 -9.80 12.05 4.72
C ASN A 107 -8.49 12.76 5.14
N ARG A 108 -7.39 12.02 5.21
CA ARG A 108 -6.10 12.58 5.64
C ARG A 108 -5.44 13.49 4.60
N GLY A 109 -5.88 13.39 3.37
CA GLY A 109 -5.31 14.11 2.24
C GLY A 109 -4.39 13.25 1.37
N VAL A 110 -4.06 13.78 0.21
CA VAL A 110 -3.53 13.01 -0.94
C VAL A 110 -2.10 12.49 -0.78
N SER A 111 -1.30 13.01 0.15
CA SER A 111 0.13 12.68 0.26
C SER A 111 0.47 11.68 1.37
N ARG A 112 -0.54 11.12 2.03
CA ARG A 112 -0.35 10.14 3.12
C ARG A 112 -1.42 9.06 3.04
N PHE A 113 -1.12 7.86 3.53
CA PHE A 113 -2.12 6.80 3.60
C PHE A 113 -3.22 7.14 4.61
N ASP A 114 -4.45 6.92 4.17
CA ASP A 114 -5.65 6.90 4.98
C ASP A 114 -6.47 5.64 4.68
N GLN A 115 -7.63 5.51 5.31
CA GLN A 115 -8.48 4.33 5.09
C GLN A 115 -8.85 4.13 3.63
N ALA A 116 -9.15 5.20 2.88
CA ALA A 116 -9.54 5.09 1.48
C ALA A 116 -8.35 4.70 0.58
N GLY A 117 -7.16 5.21 0.87
CA GLY A 117 -5.93 4.81 0.19
C GLY A 117 -5.66 3.30 0.35
N VAL A 118 -5.75 2.78 1.57
CA VAL A 118 -5.58 1.34 1.83
C VAL A 118 -6.71 0.51 1.21
N ALA A 119 -7.97 0.97 1.30
CA ALA A 119 -9.09 0.30 0.65
C ALA A 119 -8.92 0.24 -0.88
N SER A 120 -8.36 1.30 -1.50
CA SER A 120 -8.05 1.32 -2.94
C SER A 120 -6.95 0.33 -3.32
N ILE A 121 -5.95 0.12 -2.45
CA ILE A 121 -4.95 -0.94 -2.65
C ILE A 121 -5.62 -2.33 -2.59
N LEU A 122 -6.54 -2.57 -1.65
CA LEU A 122 -7.30 -3.81 -1.56
C LEU A 122 -8.15 -4.07 -2.82
N VAL A 123 -8.83 -3.04 -3.35
CA VAL A 123 -9.55 -3.15 -4.63
C VAL A 123 -8.61 -3.61 -5.74
N ARG A 124 -7.43 -3.00 -5.86
CA ARG A 124 -6.43 -3.36 -6.86
C ARG A 124 -5.89 -4.78 -6.64
N LEU A 125 -5.65 -5.17 -5.40
CA LEU A 125 -5.21 -6.51 -5.01
C LEU A 125 -6.23 -7.57 -5.45
N TYR A 126 -7.50 -7.37 -5.11
CA TYR A 126 -8.59 -8.30 -5.44
C TYR A 126 -8.85 -8.37 -6.94
N LEU A 127 -8.83 -7.24 -7.64
CA LEU A 127 -9.02 -7.18 -9.09
C LEU A 127 -7.99 -8.03 -9.85
N ASN A 128 -6.75 -8.08 -9.35
CA ASN A 128 -5.66 -8.81 -10.00
C ASN A 128 -5.47 -10.25 -9.47
N ALA A 129 -6.20 -10.67 -8.44
CA ALA A 129 -6.02 -11.95 -7.77
C ALA A 129 -6.06 -13.14 -8.74
N GLU A 130 -7.03 -13.19 -9.65
CA GLU A 130 -7.15 -14.29 -10.61
C GLU A 130 -5.89 -14.43 -11.49
N LYS A 131 -5.25 -13.30 -11.88
CA LYS A 131 -4.04 -13.32 -12.70
C LYS A 131 -2.78 -13.63 -11.91
N TRP A 132 -2.74 -13.26 -10.63
CA TRP A 132 -1.57 -13.46 -9.80
C TRP A 132 -1.54 -14.84 -9.13
N ILE A 133 -2.70 -15.29 -8.64
CA ILE A 133 -2.80 -16.51 -7.81
C ILE A 133 -3.78 -17.55 -8.34
N GLY A 134 -4.45 -17.29 -9.47
CA GLY A 134 -5.43 -18.22 -10.06
C GLY A 134 -6.75 -18.33 -9.30
N ILE A 135 -7.02 -17.45 -8.35
CA ILE A 135 -8.24 -17.44 -7.52
C ILE A 135 -8.99 -16.13 -7.78
N SER A 136 -10.27 -16.24 -8.15
CA SER A 136 -11.12 -15.06 -8.32
C SER A 136 -11.45 -14.43 -6.97
N LYS A 137 -11.33 -13.09 -6.90
CA LYS A 137 -11.68 -12.25 -5.77
C LYS A 137 -12.55 -11.04 -6.22
N TYR A 138 -13.33 -11.24 -7.27
CA TYR A 138 -14.15 -10.15 -7.83
C TYR A 138 -15.26 -9.71 -6.89
N ASP A 139 -15.83 -10.62 -6.09
CA ASP A 139 -16.86 -10.27 -5.11
C ASP A 139 -16.29 -9.38 -3.99
N GLU A 140 -15.09 -9.69 -3.48
CA GLU A 140 -14.39 -8.86 -2.49
C GLU A 140 -13.95 -7.52 -3.10
N CYS A 141 -13.57 -7.51 -4.38
CA CYS A 141 -13.25 -6.30 -5.11
C CYS A 141 -14.46 -5.37 -5.21
N GLU A 142 -15.63 -5.89 -5.63
CA GLU A 142 -16.87 -5.14 -5.74
C GLU A 142 -17.31 -4.58 -4.38
N GLN A 143 -17.32 -5.42 -3.35
CA GLN A 143 -17.70 -5.01 -1.98
C GLN A 143 -16.80 -3.88 -1.46
N MET A 144 -15.48 -3.98 -1.67
CA MET A 144 -14.54 -2.96 -1.21
C MET A 144 -14.71 -1.66 -2.01
N ALA A 145 -14.86 -1.75 -3.33
CA ALA A 145 -15.09 -0.58 -4.19
C ALA A 145 -16.41 0.11 -3.83
N GLN A 146 -17.49 -0.65 -3.63
CA GLN A 146 -18.78 -0.10 -3.21
C GLN A 146 -18.68 0.59 -1.85
N ALA A 147 -17.92 0.01 -0.90
CA ALA A 147 -17.71 0.63 0.40
C ALA A 147 -16.98 1.98 0.32
N ILE A 148 -16.06 2.17 -0.65
CA ILE A 148 -15.43 3.47 -0.91
C ILE A 148 -16.48 4.44 -1.47
N LEU A 149 -17.26 4.03 -2.46
CA LEU A 149 -18.31 4.86 -3.08
C LEU A 149 -19.39 5.29 -2.08
N ASP A 150 -19.73 4.42 -1.12
CA ASP A 150 -20.68 4.69 -0.04
C ASP A 150 -20.09 5.59 1.07
N GLY A 151 -18.87 6.06 0.93
CA GLY A 151 -18.22 6.95 1.90
C GLY A 151 -17.77 6.28 3.20
N LYS A 152 -17.69 4.94 3.23
CA LYS A 152 -17.28 4.21 4.45
C LYS A 152 -15.87 4.61 4.91
N TYR A 153 -14.97 4.90 3.98
CA TYR A 153 -13.56 5.18 4.24
C TYR A 153 -13.18 6.65 4.05
N GLY A 154 -14.13 7.51 3.70
CA GLY A 154 -13.93 8.94 3.47
C GLY A 154 -14.93 9.48 2.46
N GLU A 155 -15.01 10.81 2.34
CA GLU A 155 -15.90 11.47 1.41
C GLU A 155 -15.16 11.84 0.13
N TYR A 156 -15.47 11.15 -0.96
CA TYR A 156 -14.92 11.40 -2.29
C TYR A 156 -16.04 11.66 -3.29
N SER A 157 -15.76 12.41 -4.33
CA SER A 157 -16.72 12.71 -5.39
C SER A 157 -15.98 13.04 -6.68
N ILE A 158 -16.60 12.72 -7.81
CA ILE A 158 -16.07 13.11 -9.11
C ILE A 158 -15.97 14.63 -9.19
N ASP A 159 -14.81 15.14 -9.63
CA ASP A 159 -14.60 16.56 -9.82
C ASP A 159 -15.46 17.06 -10.99
N PRO A 160 -16.23 18.15 -10.84
CA PRO A 160 -17.05 18.69 -11.91
C PRO A 160 -16.22 19.22 -13.10
N ASP A 161 -14.95 19.55 -12.89
CA ASP A 161 -14.01 19.88 -13.94
C ASP A 161 -13.10 18.67 -14.22
N TYR A 162 -13.24 18.07 -15.39
CA TYR A 162 -12.39 16.94 -15.82
C TYR A 162 -10.88 17.19 -15.62
N ARG A 163 -10.42 18.44 -15.68
CA ARG A 163 -9.03 18.81 -15.46
C ARG A 163 -8.66 18.98 -13.98
N GLY A 164 -9.66 19.01 -13.10
CA GLY A 164 -9.47 19.31 -11.68
C GLY A 164 -8.41 18.43 -11.02
N PRO A 165 -8.53 17.09 -11.09
CA PRO A 165 -7.56 16.16 -10.48
C PRO A 165 -6.15 16.25 -11.04
N PHE A 166 -5.99 16.73 -12.29
CA PHE A 166 -4.72 16.78 -13.02
C PHE A 166 -4.03 18.15 -12.97
N ARG A 167 -4.58 19.13 -12.27
CA ARG A 167 -3.95 20.44 -12.13
C ARG A 167 -2.76 20.36 -11.20
N SER A 168 -1.64 20.97 -11.63
CA SER A 168 -0.45 21.08 -10.79
C SER A 168 -0.66 22.01 -9.59
N GLY A 169 -0.01 21.72 -8.48
CA GLY A 169 -0.01 22.51 -7.26
C GLY A 169 -1.31 22.39 -6.45
N ILE A 170 -1.61 23.43 -5.66
CA ILE A 170 -2.69 23.42 -4.66
C ILE A 170 -4.08 23.06 -5.23
N ASN A 171 -4.31 23.29 -6.51
CA ASN A 171 -5.61 23.03 -7.12
C ASN A 171 -5.87 21.53 -7.35
N GLY A 172 -4.84 20.72 -7.63
CA GLY A 172 -4.94 19.25 -7.71
C GLY A 172 -5.23 18.63 -6.35
N TYR A 173 -4.52 19.07 -5.31
CA TYR A 173 -4.71 18.60 -3.93
C TYR A 173 -6.10 18.87 -3.34
N ARG A 174 -6.87 19.77 -3.92
CA ARG A 174 -8.22 20.11 -3.48
C ARG A 174 -9.31 19.33 -4.21
N SER A 175 -8.95 18.56 -5.23
CA SER A 175 -9.93 17.72 -5.89
C SER A 175 -10.38 16.61 -4.95
N LYS A 176 -11.70 16.51 -4.75
CA LYS A 176 -12.29 15.42 -3.96
C LYS A 176 -12.30 14.08 -4.69
N GLU A 177 -11.85 14.05 -5.93
CA GLU A 177 -11.70 12.82 -6.71
C GLU A 177 -10.40 12.08 -6.35
N ASN A 178 -9.36 12.83 -5.93
CA ASN A 178 -8.08 12.24 -5.58
C ASN A 178 -8.14 11.59 -4.20
N ILE A 179 -7.99 10.27 -4.16
CA ILE A 179 -7.88 9.49 -2.91
C ILE A 179 -6.45 9.55 -2.40
N MET A 180 -5.47 9.34 -3.28
CA MET A 180 -4.05 9.35 -2.94
C MET A 180 -3.20 9.73 -4.16
N GLU A 181 -2.16 10.54 -3.92
CA GLU A 181 -1.16 10.93 -4.92
C GLU A 181 0.25 10.65 -4.38
N PHE A 182 1.15 10.22 -5.27
CA PHE A 182 2.58 10.02 -4.99
C PHE A 182 3.43 10.96 -5.81
#